data_50ae86970cf0be2cf29a79fe736a8215
#
_entry.id   50ae86970cf0be2cf29a79fe736a8215
#
_cell.length_a   1.000
_cell.length_b   1.000
_cell.length_c   1.000
_cell.angle_alpha   90.00
_cell.angle_beta   90.00
_cell.angle_gamma   90.00
#
_symmetry.space_group_name_H-M   'P 1'
#
loop_
_entity.id
_entity.type
_entity.pdbx_description
1 polymer ?
#
loop_
_entity_poly.entity_id
_entity_poly.type
_entity_poly.pdbx_seq_one_letter_code
_entity_poly.pdbx_strand_id
1 'polypeptide(L)'
;FMVDGAMGAEENGKERMVNTPWSKEPVPFSMAAQIGTEKVIEEHSTIGIVITTDGSFTGIERDNYVNAEQMAIDKLKKISKPFVVILNCVKPYAKESVQLAEAMKEKYGVNVYALNCDQLRKEDVDRVISGVLKEFPVSQLDFYAPAWVEVLESSHWLKMHIVCLLYTSDAADDRI
;
A
#
# COMPACT_ATOMS: atom_id res chain seq x y z
N PHE A 1 -4.14 -5.65 -12.69
CA PHE A 1 -3.18 -6.57 -13.28
C PHE A 1 -3.80 -7.97 -13.35
N MET A 2 -3.49 -8.71 -14.42
CA MET A 2 -4.06 -10.06 -14.62
C MET A 2 -3.32 -11.06 -13.75
N VAL A 3 -4.09 -12.00 -13.20
CA VAL A 3 -3.58 -13.14 -12.42
C VAL A 3 -3.63 -14.38 -13.29
N ASP A 4 -2.58 -15.17 -13.30
CA ASP A 4 -2.51 -16.41 -14.09
C ASP A 4 -3.59 -17.39 -13.62
N GLY A 5 -4.34 -17.94 -14.57
CA GLY A 5 -5.47 -18.83 -14.28
C GLY A 5 -6.79 -18.14 -13.93
N ALA A 6 -6.83 -16.78 -13.94
CA ALA A 6 -8.09 -16.05 -13.75
C ALA A 6 -9.02 -16.24 -14.96
N MET A 7 -10.29 -16.59 -14.69
CA MET A 7 -11.31 -16.76 -15.73
C MET A 7 -11.71 -15.40 -16.30
N GLY A 8 -12.11 -15.38 -17.61
CA GLY A 8 -12.66 -14.21 -18.28
C GLY A 8 -11.71 -13.48 -19.22
N ALA A 9 -10.43 -13.87 -19.28
CA ALA A 9 -9.49 -13.37 -20.28
C ALA A 9 -9.71 -13.97 -21.68
N GLU A 10 -10.30 -15.16 -21.74
CA GLU A 10 -10.59 -15.90 -22.96
C GLU A 10 -12.08 -16.15 -23.14
N GLU A 11 -12.53 -16.13 -24.38
CA GLU A 11 -13.89 -16.50 -24.80
C GLU A 11 -13.79 -17.44 -26.02
N ASN A 12 -14.33 -18.65 -25.89
CA ASN A 12 -14.26 -19.70 -26.94
C ASN A 12 -12.81 -20.04 -27.39
N GLY A 13 -11.85 -20.06 -26.47
CA GLY A 13 -10.44 -20.37 -26.78
C GLY A 13 -9.72 -19.27 -27.55
N LYS A 14 -10.27 -18.06 -27.59
CA LYS A 14 -9.63 -16.87 -28.15
C LYS A 14 -9.59 -15.78 -27.10
N GLU A 15 -8.59 -14.92 -27.20
CA GLU A 15 -8.47 -13.76 -26.31
C GLU A 15 -9.69 -12.86 -26.44
N ARG A 16 -10.34 -12.54 -25.32
CA ARG A 16 -11.54 -11.71 -25.27
C ARG A 16 -11.20 -10.28 -25.64
N MET A 17 -11.87 -9.75 -26.67
CA MET A 17 -11.74 -8.37 -27.11
C MET A 17 -12.80 -7.49 -26.44
N VAL A 18 -12.40 -6.30 -25.96
CA VAL A 18 -13.29 -5.35 -25.28
C VAL A 18 -13.15 -3.95 -25.86
N ASN A 19 -14.26 -3.21 -25.90
CA ASN A 19 -14.24 -1.79 -26.24
C ASN A 19 -13.90 -0.97 -25.00
N THR A 20 -13.04 0.00 -25.16
CA THR A 20 -12.62 0.89 -24.09
C THR A 20 -12.80 2.36 -24.48
N PRO A 21 -13.07 3.27 -23.54
CA PRO A 21 -13.25 4.70 -23.85
C PRO A 21 -12.01 5.38 -24.46
N TRP A 22 -10.84 4.78 -24.28
CA TRP A 22 -9.54 5.33 -24.70
C TRP A 22 -8.99 4.69 -25.98
N SER A 23 -9.69 3.69 -26.55
CA SER A 23 -9.28 3.08 -27.82
C SER A 23 -10.45 3.10 -28.81
N LYS A 24 -10.15 3.46 -30.07
CA LYS A 24 -11.14 3.41 -31.17
C LYS A 24 -11.42 1.99 -31.66
N GLU A 25 -10.49 1.09 -31.44
CA GLU A 25 -10.59 -0.31 -31.85
C GLU A 25 -10.68 -1.20 -30.60
N PRO A 26 -11.36 -2.34 -30.68
CA PRO A 26 -11.37 -3.32 -29.60
C PRO A 26 -9.94 -3.76 -29.26
N VAL A 27 -9.64 -3.84 -27.98
CA VAL A 27 -8.36 -4.30 -27.46
C VAL A 27 -8.51 -5.56 -26.64
N PRO A 28 -7.47 -6.39 -26.51
CA PRO A 28 -7.49 -7.54 -25.63
C PRO A 28 -7.88 -7.14 -24.18
N PHE A 29 -8.69 -7.98 -23.54
CA PHE A 29 -9.15 -7.73 -22.16
C PHE A 29 -7.97 -7.57 -21.18
N SER A 30 -6.94 -8.39 -21.33
CA SER A 30 -5.69 -8.29 -20.54
C SER A 30 -5.06 -6.90 -20.64
N MET A 31 -4.95 -6.38 -21.86
CA MET A 31 -4.40 -5.05 -22.13
C MET A 31 -5.30 -3.93 -21.60
N ALA A 32 -6.63 -4.07 -21.79
CA ALA A 32 -7.59 -3.11 -21.27
C ALA A 32 -7.56 -3.04 -19.74
N ALA A 33 -7.47 -4.19 -19.06
CA ALA A 33 -7.36 -4.28 -17.62
C ALA A 33 -6.07 -3.62 -17.09
N GLN A 34 -4.95 -3.84 -17.77
CA GLN A 34 -3.67 -3.22 -17.41
C GLN A 34 -3.75 -1.69 -17.56
N ILE A 35 -4.14 -1.19 -18.73
CA ILE A 35 -4.24 0.26 -18.98
C ILE A 35 -5.22 0.92 -18.01
N GLY A 36 -6.38 0.28 -17.78
CA GLY A 36 -7.39 0.79 -16.84
C GLY A 36 -6.85 0.89 -15.42
N THR A 37 -6.16 -0.14 -14.95
CA THR A 37 -5.52 -0.15 -13.63
C THR A 37 -4.44 0.92 -13.52
N GLU A 38 -3.59 1.06 -14.53
CA GLU A 38 -2.54 2.08 -14.56
C GLU A 38 -3.12 3.50 -14.48
N LYS A 39 -4.17 3.79 -15.26
CA LYS A 39 -4.86 5.09 -15.22
C LYS A 39 -5.48 5.38 -13.86
N VAL A 40 -6.14 4.41 -13.24
CA VAL A 40 -6.68 4.58 -11.89
C VAL A 40 -5.56 4.87 -10.90
N ILE A 41 -4.47 4.13 -10.94
CA ILE A 41 -3.33 4.32 -10.07
C ILE A 41 -2.71 5.71 -10.28
N GLU A 42 -2.51 6.15 -11.51
CA GLU A 42 -1.80 7.40 -11.82
C GLU A 42 -2.67 8.63 -11.62
N GLU A 43 -3.88 8.62 -12.17
CA GLU A 43 -4.70 9.82 -12.35
C GLU A 43 -5.79 9.98 -11.29
N HIS A 44 -6.34 8.88 -10.74
CA HIS A 44 -7.57 8.91 -9.96
C HIS A 44 -7.43 8.48 -8.50
N SER A 45 -6.26 8.02 -8.06
CA SER A 45 -6.05 7.60 -6.68
C SER A 45 -5.10 8.53 -5.94
N THR A 46 -5.40 8.85 -4.68
CA THR A 46 -4.50 9.55 -3.76
C THR A 46 -3.70 8.56 -2.93
N ILE A 47 -4.32 7.42 -2.59
CA ILE A 47 -3.74 6.33 -1.82
C ILE A 47 -3.96 5.01 -2.54
N GLY A 48 -3.13 4.01 -2.25
CA GLY A 48 -3.26 2.66 -2.78
C GLY A 48 -3.56 1.63 -1.68
N ILE A 49 -4.44 0.68 -1.99
CA ILE A 49 -4.59 -0.55 -1.22
C ILE A 49 -4.45 -1.70 -2.20
N VAL A 50 -3.34 -2.42 -2.12
CA VAL A 50 -3.13 -3.62 -2.93
C VAL A 50 -3.71 -4.81 -2.20
N ILE A 51 -4.71 -5.46 -2.80
CA ILE A 51 -5.31 -6.67 -2.23
C ILE A 51 -4.79 -7.88 -2.99
N THR A 52 -4.18 -8.79 -2.26
CA THR A 52 -3.74 -10.10 -2.73
C THR A 52 -4.29 -11.20 -1.83
N THR A 53 -4.02 -12.45 -2.11
CA THR A 53 -4.54 -13.58 -1.33
C THR A 53 -3.47 -14.66 -1.13
N ASP A 54 -3.65 -15.47 -0.10
CA ASP A 54 -2.91 -16.71 0.12
C ASP A 54 -3.40 -17.90 -0.73
N GLY A 55 -4.40 -17.67 -1.61
CA GLY A 55 -5.04 -18.69 -2.43
C GLY A 55 -6.26 -19.36 -1.78
N SER A 56 -6.53 -19.11 -0.49
CA SER A 56 -7.59 -19.79 0.26
C SER A 56 -9.02 -19.44 -0.18
N PHE A 57 -9.23 -18.30 -0.87
CA PHE A 57 -10.55 -17.83 -1.31
C PHE A 57 -10.95 -18.22 -2.74
N THR A 58 -9.99 -18.35 -3.63
CA THR A 58 -10.28 -18.32 -5.08
C THR A 58 -10.08 -19.66 -5.78
N GLY A 59 -9.45 -20.63 -5.11
CA GLY A 59 -9.04 -21.88 -5.74
C GLY A 59 -7.89 -21.74 -6.75
N ILE A 60 -7.32 -20.53 -6.87
CA ILE A 60 -6.10 -20.25 -7.63
C ILE A 60 -4.93 -20.27 -6.64
N GLU A 61 -3.86 -20.98 -6.97
CA GLU A 61 -2.69 -21.08 -6.12
C GLU A 61 -2.00 -19.72 -5.89
N ARG A 62 -1.39 -19.58 -4.71
CA ARG A 62 -0.71 -18.33 -4.30
C ARG A 62 0.32 -17.84 -5.33
N ASP A 63 1.07 -18.75 -5.93
CA ASP A 63 2.15 -18.41 -6.85
C ASP A 63 1.67 -17.67 -8.10
N ASN A 64 0.43 -17.90 -8.53
CA ASN A 64 -0.17 -17.22 -9.68
C ASN A 64 -0.46 -15.73 -9.42
N TYR A 65 -0.53 -15.31 -8.15
CA TYR A 65 -0.73 -13.91 -7.77
C TYR A 65 0.56 -13.10 -7.70
N VAL A 66 1.71 -13.76 -7.51
CA VAL A 66 2.99 -13.09 -7.20
C VAL A 66 3.39 -12.09 -8.27
N ASN A 67 3.24 -12.44 -9.54
CA ASN A 67 3.60 -11.55 -10.65
C ASN A 67 2.72 -10.30 -10.70
N ALA A 68 1.40 -10.47 -10.64
CA ALA A 68 0.45 -9.36 -10.66
C ALA A 68 0.61 -8.44 -9.44
N GLU A 69 0.85 -9.03 -8.27
CA GLU A 69 1.14 -8.33 -7.02
C GLU A 69 2.42 -7.50 -7.12
N GLN A 70 3.50 -8.09 -7.62
CA GLN A 70 4.78 -7.40 -7.81
C GLN A 70 4.61 -6.21 -8.77
N MET A 71 3.93 -6.39 -9.90
CA MET A 71 3.68 -5.30 -10.86
C MET A 71 2.90 -4.14 -10.24
N ALA A 72 1.88 -4.44 -9.43
CA ALA A 72 1.08 -3.41 -8.76
C ALA A 72 1.91 -2.63 -7.73
N ILE A 73 2.69 -3.34 -6.92
CA ILE A 73 3.56 -2.75 -5.90
C ILE A 73 4.65 -1.89 -6.54
N ASP A 74 5.33 -2.39 -7.56
CA ASP A 74 6.40 -1.66 -8.24
C ASP A 74 5.86 -0.39 -8.91
N LYS A 75 4.65 -0.45 -9.48
CA LYS A 75 4.00 0.71 -10.07
C LYS A 75 3.72 1.79 -9.01
N LEU A 76 3.14 1.42 -7.86
CA LEU A 76 2.86 2.36 -6.77
C LEU A 76 4.14 2.97 -6.20
N LYS A 77 5.19 2.17 -6.02
CA LYS A 77 6.51 2.67 -5.59
C LYS A 77 7.12 3.66 -6.58
N LYS A 78 7.06 3.34 -7.88
CA LYS A 78 7.61 4.19 -8.95
C LYS A 78 7.01 5.59 -8.96
N ILE A 79 5.72 5.71 -8.62
CA ILE A 79 5.03 7.01 -8.57
C ILE A 79 5.00 7.61 -7.16
N SER A 80 5.68 6.98 -6.19
CA SER A 80 5.77 7.43 -4.79
C SER A 80 4.40 7.67 -4.13
N LYS A 81 3.39 6.86 -4.49
CA LYS A 81 2.08 6.92 -3.82
C LYS A 81 2.10 6.13 -2.51
N PRO A 82 1.54 6.69 -1.44
CA PRO A 82 1.39 5.95 -0.19
C PRO A 82 0.43 4.79 -0.38
N PHE A 83 0.81 3.60 0.06
CA PHE A 83 -0.02 2.40 -0.07
C PHE A 83 0.30 1.37 1.01
N VAL A 84 -0.66 0.47 1.21
CA VAL A 84 -0.49 -0.73 2.03
C VAL A 84 -0.93 -1.96 1.25
N VAL A 85 -0.52 -3.13 1.72
CA VAL A 85 -0.93 -4.41 1.14
C VAL A 85 -1.85 -5.14 2.10
N ILE A 86 -2.94 -5.71 1.59
CA ILE A 86 -3.82 -6.61 2.32
C ILE A 86 -3.63 -8.01 1.75
N LEU A 87 -3.23 -8.94 2.61
CA LEU A 87 -3.24 -10.36 2.34
C LEU A 87 -4.60 -10.92 2.77
N ASN A 88 -5.51 -11.10 1.81
CA ASN A 88 -6.81 -11.68 2.06
C ASN A 88 -6.70 -13.19 2.27
N CYS A 89 -7.07 -13.68 3.46
CA CYS A 89 -6.96 -15.07 3.85
C CYS A 89 -8.14 -15.49 4.74
N VAL A 90 -8.58 -16.72 4.62
CA VAL A 90 -9.69 -17.27 5.43
C VAL A 90 -9.35 -17.28 6.92
N LYS A 91 -8.08 -17.51 7.26
CA LYS A 91 -7.59 -17.59 8.65
C LYS A 91 -6.45 -16.61 8.89
N PRO A 92 -6.72 -15.29 9.07
CA PRO A 92 -5.69 -14.27 9.18
C PRO A 92 -4.73 -14.43 10.38
N TYR A 93 -5.15 -15.14 11.41
CA TYR A 93 -4.36 -15.39 12.61
C TYR A 93 -3.63 -16.75 12.60
N ALA A 94 -3.77 -17.54 11.53
CA ALA A 94 -3.02 -18.77 11.38
C ALA A 94 -1.53 -18.46 11.23
N LYS A 95 -0.68 -19.35 11.73
CA LYS A 95 0.77 -19.17 11.71
C LYS A 95 1.29 -18.97 10.29
N GLU A 96 0.77 -19.72 9.35
CA GLU A 96 1.11 -19.66 7.93
C GLU A 96 0.79 -18.30 7.30
N SER A 97 -0.42 -17.76 7.57
CA SER A 97 -0.85 -16.46 7.05
C SER A 97 -0.04 -15.31 7.65
N VAL A 98 0.29 -15.39 8.94
CA VAL A 98 1.13 -14.40 9.62
C VAL A 98 2.56 -14.44 9.05
N GLN A 99 3.14 -15.62 8.91
CA GLN A 99 4.49 -15.78 8.34
C GLN A 99 4.57 -15.30 6.89
N LEU A 100 3.53 -15.58 6.08
CA LEU A 100 3.47 -15.08 4.71
C LEU A 100 3.39 -13.55 4.68
N ALA A 101 2.56 -12.94 5.53
CA ALA A 101 2.46 -11.48 5.61
C ALA A 101 3.79 -10.83 6.05
N GLU A 102 4.50 -11.42 7.00
CA GLU A 102 5.83 -10.96 7.43
C GLU A 102 6.86 -11.08 6.31
N ALA A 103 6.92 -12.22 5.62
CA ALA A 103 7.80 -12.43 4.48
C ALA A 103 7.53 -11.43 3.34
N MET A 104 6.24 -11.12 3.08
CA MET A 104 5.86 -10.11 2.11
C MET A 104 6.29 -8.71 2.55
N LYS A 105 6.13 -8.38 3.84
CA LYS A 105 6.58 -7.11 4.41
C LYS A 105 8.08 -6.92 4.25
N GLU A 106 8.87 -7.95 4.53
CA GLU A 106 10.32 -7.93 4.33
C GLU A 106 10.68 -7.79 2.84
N LYS A 107 10.03 -8.59 1.98
CA LYS A 107 10.29 -8.58 0.53
C LYS A 107 9.99 -7.22 -0.10
N TYR A 108 8.85 -6.63 0.24
CA TYR A 108 8.36 -5.41 -0.41
C TYR A 108 8.72 -4.13 0.35
N GLY A 109 9.13 -4.21 1.61
CA GLY A 109 9.42 -3.04 2.44
C GLY A 109 8.21 -2.15 2.68
N VAL A 110 6.99 -2.73 2.75
CA VAL A 110 5.72 -2.02 2.95
C VAL A 110 4.87 -2.73 3.99
N ASN A 111 3.91 -2.02 4.58
CA ASN A 111 3.02 -2.64 5.55
C ASN A 111 2.06 -3.63 4.88
N VAL A 112 2.03 -4.85 5.41
CA VAL A 112 1.16 -5.94 4.96
C VAL A 112 0.24 -6.37 6.10
N TYR A 113 -1.05 -6.42 5.83
CA TYR A 113 -2.09 -6.80 6.80
C TYR A 113 -2.77 -8.10 6.36
N ALA A 114 -2.59 -9.17 7.14
CA ALA A 114 -3.37 -10.39 6.95
C ALA A 114 -4.79 -10.15 7.51
N LEU A 115 -5.80 -10.26 6.66
CA LEU A 115 -7.20 -9.99 6.97
C LEU A 115 -8.11 -10.98 6.26
N ASN A 116 -9.31 -11.18 6.81
CA ASN A 116 -10.41 -11.83 6.11
C ASN A 116 -11.36 -10.74 5.58
N CYS A 117 -11.32 -10.48 4.27
CA CYS A 117 -12.11 -9.41 3.67
C CYS A 117 -13.62 -9.68 3.67
N ASP A 118 -14.05 -10.95 3.80
CA ASP A 118 -15.47 -11.30 3.94
C ASP A 118 -16.01 -11.04 5.36
N GLN A 119 -15.13 -10.92 6.35
CA GLN A 119 -15.45 -10.74 7.76
C GLN A 119 -14.74 -9.54 8.37
N LEU A 120 -14.61 -8.45 7.63
CA LEU A 120 -13.97 -7.22 8.09
C LEU A 120 -14.73 -6.63 9.28
N ARG A 121 -13.99 -6.33 10.33
CA ARG A 121 -14.47 -5.60 11.51
C ARG A 121 -14.05 -4.14 11.39
N LYS A 122 -14.71 -3.29 12.19
CA LYS A 122 -14.34 -1.87 12.26
C LYS A 122 -12.86 -1.68 12.61
N GLU A 123 -12.37 -2.46 13.57
CA GLU A 123 -10.98 -2.41 14.02
C GLU A 123 -9.97 -2.75 12.90
N ASP A 124 -10.34 -3.67 12.00
CA ASP A 124 -9.51 -4.03 10.84
C ASP A 124 -9.44 -2.88 9.84
N VAL A 125 -10.58 -2.23 9.58
CA VAL A 125 -10.65 -1.05 8.70
C VAL A 125 -9.85 0.10 9.30
N ASP A 126 -10.05 0.41 10.58
CA ASP A 126 -9.34 1.48 11.30
C ASP A 126 -7.82 1.22 11.28
N ARG A 127 -7.38 -0.03 11.43
CA ARG A 127 -5.97 -0.42 11.34
C ARG A 127 -5.38 -0.20 9.96
N VAL A 128 -6.10 -0.60 8.91
CA VAL A 128 -5.66 -0.41 7.51
C VAL A 128 -5.57 1.08 7.16
N ILE A 129 -6.60 1.86 7.46
CA ILE A 129 -6.62 3.31 7.20
C ILE A 129 -5.51 4.01 7.98
N SER A 130 -5.34 3.69 9.27
CA SER A 130 -4.24 4.23 10.07
C SER A 130 -2.87 3.85 9.51
N GLY A 131 -2.75 2.64 8.94
CA GLY A 131 -1.54 2.19 8.25
C GLY A 131 -1.24 3.01 7.01
N VAL A 132 -2.25 3.23 6.16
CA VAL A 132 -2.09 4.07 4.95
C VAL A 132 -1.70 5.51 5.33
N LEU A 133 -2.33 6.08 6.36
CA LEU A 133 -2.02 7.45 6.80
C LEU A 133 -0.57 7.60 7.28
N LYS A 134 0.04 6.56 7.81
CA LYS A 134 1.45 6.55 8.23
C LYS A 134 2.44 6.46 7.07
N GLU A 135 1.99 6.08 5.88
CA GLU A 135 2.82 6.05 4.67
C GLU A 135 2.93 7.43 4.00
N PHE A 136 2.15 8.42 4.46
CA PHE A 136 2.31 9.79 3.97
C PHE A 136 3.58 10.41 4.55
N PRO A 137 4.39 11.10 3.73
CA PRO A 137 5.52 11.86 4.24
C PRO A 137 5.03 12.97 5.15
N VAL A 138 5.74 13.18 6.25
CA VAL A 138 5.48 14.32 7.14
C VAL A 138 5.97 15.57 6.42
N SER A 139 5.04 16.47 6.08
CA SER A 139 5.35 17.72 5.38
C SER A 139 5.67 18.88 6.33
N GLN A 140 5.15 18.83 7.56
CA GLN A 140 5.33 19.89 8.55
C GLN A 140 5.16 19.35 9.97
N LEU A 141 6.02 19.77 10.87
CA LEU A 141 5.92 19.53 12.30
C LEU A 141 5.85 20.87 13.04
N ASP A 142 4.73 21.13 13.69
CA ASP A 142 4.54 22.32 14.50
C ASP A 142 4.78 21.99 15.99
N PHE A 143 5.74 22.66 16.60
CA PHE A 143 6.05 22.48 18.00
C PHE A 143 5.49 23.63 18.82
N TYR A 144 4.63 23.30 19.76
CA TYR A 144 4.06 24.26 20.71
C TYR A 144 4.75 24.12 22.06
N ALA A 145 5.64 25.08 22.37
CA ALA A 145 6.25 25.16 23.68
C ALA A 145 5.43 26.12 24.57
N PRO A 146 5.20 25.80 25.86
CA PRO A 146 4.62 26.75 26.80
C PRO A 146 5.47 27.99 26.92
N ALA A 147 4.84 29.18 27.12
CA ALA A 147 5.54 30.48 27.17
C ALA A 147 6.68 30.53 28.20
N TRP A 148 6.58 29.78 29.32
CA TRP A 148 7.64 29.71 30.32
C TRP A 148 8.96 29.09 29.80
N VAL A 149 8.90 28.27 28.73
CA VAL A 149 10.11 27.70 28.10
C VAL A 149 10.92 28.79 27.39
N GLU A 150 10.26 29.79 26.85
CA GLU A 150 10.93 30.91 26.18
C GLU A 150 11.74 31.77 27.16
N VAL A 151 11.25 31.89 28.40
CA VAL A 151 11.88 32.66 29.47
C VAL A 151 13.09 31.96 30.08
N LEU A 152 13.27 30.66 29.87
CA LEU A 152 14.44 29.92 30.35
C LEU A 152 15.73 30.47 29.71
N GLU A 153 16.79 30.53 30.49
CA GLU A 153 18.12 30.85 29.97
C GLU A 153 18.55 29.86 28.89
N SER A 154 19.34 30.34 27.93
CA SER A 154 19.80 29.52 26.80
C SER A 154 20.63 28.31 27.25
N SER A 155 21.27 28.39 28.41
CA SER A 155 22.07 27.33 29.05
C SER A 155 21.24 26.34 29.86
N HIS A 156 19.93 26.60 30.04
CA HIS A 156 19.06 25.72 30.81
C HIS A 156 18.92 24.35 30.14
N TRP A 157 19.18 23.29 30.90
CA TRP A 157 19.20 21.92 30.37
C TRP A 157 17.97 21.53 29.57
N LEU A 158 16.76 21.92 30.02
CA LEU A 158 15.50 21.62 29.36
C LEU A 158 15.37 22.33 28.00
N LYS A 159 15.77 23.63 27.94
CA LYS A 159 15.79 24.39 26.69
C LYS A 159 16.78 23.80 25.69
N MET A 160 17.97 23.41 26.16
CA MET A 160 18.95 22.72 25.33
C MET A 160 18.41 21.37 24.77
N HIS A 161 17.72 20.58 25.59
CA HIS A 161 17.15 19.33 25.14
C HIS A 161 16.06 19.53 24.10
N ILE A 162 15.17 20.50 24.25
CA ILE A 162 14.12 20.84 23.29
C ILE A 162 14.77 21.27 21.95
N VAL A 163 15.76 22.16 22.03
CA VAL A 163 16.49 22.63 20.83
C VAL A 163 17.20 21.46 20.13
N CYS A 164 17.86 20.57 20.87
CA CYS A 164 18.51 19.40 20.30
C CYS A 164 17.50 18.47 19.59
N LEU A 165 16.33 18.24 20.19
CA LEU A 165 15.28 17.43 19.57
C LEU A 165 14.78 18.05 18.26
N LEU A 166 14.60 19.38 18.21
CA LEU A 166 14.22 20.10 17.01
C LEU A 166 15.27 19.95 15.90
N TYR A 167 16.54 20.18 16.24
CA TYR A 167 17.64 20.04 15.26
C TYR A 167 17.87 18.61 14.78
N THR A 168 17.66 17.60 15.64
CA THR A 168 17.78 16.19 15.22
C THR A 168 16.63 15.73 14.34
N SER A 169 15.43 16.28 14.51
CA SER A 169 14.30 16.01 13.60
C SER A 169 14.50 16.66 12.23
N ASP A 170 15.06 17.87 12.18
CA ASP A 170 15.37 18.59 10.94
C ASP A 170 16.50 17.90 10.14
N ALA A 171 17.54 17.42 10.85
CA ALA A 171 18.64 16.66 10.24
C ALA A 171 18.23 15.26 9.73
N ALA A 172 17.07 14.73 10.13
CA ALA A 172 16.53 13.48 9.60
C ALA A 172 15.81 13.70 8.25
N ASP A 173 15.29 14.89 8.00
CA ASP A 173 14.59 15.26 6.76
C ASP A 173 15.56 15.46 5.58
N ASP A 174 16.80 15.91 5.85
CA ASP A 174 17.84 16.08 4.84
C ASP A 174 18.49 14.77 4.32
N ARG A 175 18.01 13.59 4.75
CA ARG A 175 18.56 12.26 4.40
C ARG A 175 17.64 11.35 3.63
N ILE A 176 16.52 11.86 3.08
CA ILE A 176 15.60 11.08 2.25
C ILE A 176 15.76 11.47 0.77
#